data_43033c68a4e8eddc06eb2ba13fa2a896
#
_entry.id   43033c68a4e8eddc06eb2ba13fa2a896
#
_cell.length_a   1.000
_cell.length_b   1.000
_cell.length_c   1.000
_cell.angle_alpha   90.00
_cell.angle_beta   90.00
_cell.angle_gamma   90.00
#
_symmetry.space_group_name_H-M   'P 1'
#
loop_
_entity.id
_entity.type
_entity.pdbx_description
1 polymer ?
#
loop_
_entity_poly.entity_id
_entity_poly.type
_entity_poly.pdbx_seq_one_letter_code
_entity_poly.pdbx_strand_id
1 'polypeptide(L)'
;MIRFDNVSKTYDGQRRAALSQVSVEIEKGEFVFLVGPSGSGKSTFLRLILREQRPSKGKVFVAGRELSKLHSWKIPGMRRQIGTVFQDFRLLPNKSVADNVAFALQVIGKPSSTIKRVVPEVLDLVGLEGKGGRLPEELSGGEQQRVAIARAFVNRPKILIADEPTGNLDPATSVGIMKLLDRINRSETTVLMATHDSTIVDQMRKRVIELDDGLVVRDQSRGVYGYQ
;
A
#
# COMPACT_ATOMS: atom_id res chain seq x y z
N MET A 1 9.36 -5.83 9.66
CA MET A 1 8.44 -6.38 8.62
C MET A 1 8.98 -6.13 7.22
N ILE A 2 9.43 -4.91 6.92
CA ILE A 2 10.11 -4.54 5.68
C ILE A 2 11.49 -4.01 6.06
N ARG A 3 12.57 -4.45 5.38
CA ARG A 3 13.92 -3.93 5.63
C ARG A 3 14.66 -3.73 4.32
N PHE A 4 15.23 -2.56 4.17
CA PHE A 4 16.19 -2.17 3.15
C PHE A 4 17.57 -2.14 3.79
N ASP A 5 18.54 -2.79 3.17
CA ASP A 5 19.90 -2.90 3.65
C ASP A 5 20.83 -2.38 2.55
N ASN A 6 21.26 -1.13 2.69
CA ASN A 6 22.12 -0.38 1.76
C ASN A 6 21.66 -0.48 0.29
N VAL A 7 20.37 -0.23 0.05
CA VAL A 7 19.70 -0.44 -1.23
C VAL A 7 19.93 0.73 -2.16
N SER A 8 20.44 0.46 -3.37
CA SER A 8 20.47 1.43 -4.47
C SER A 8 19.75 0.86 -5.68
N LYS A 9 19.07 1.73 -6.43
CA LYS A 9 18.39 1.39 -7.69
C LYS A 9 18.68 2.44 -8.74
N THR A 10 19.27 2.01 -9.83
CA THR A 10 19.46 2.80 -11.06
C THR A 10 18.69 2.12 -12.18
N TYR A 11 17.96 2.88 -12.99
CA TYR A 11 17.29 2.38 -14.19
C TYR A 11 18.20 2.53 -15.40
N ASP A 12 18.05 1.63 -16.37
CA ASP A 12 18.83 1.66 -17.60
C ASP A 12 18.62 2.99 -18.34
N GLY A 13 19.71 3.58 -18.83
CA GLY A 13 19.70 4.88 -19.49
C GLY A 13 19.64 6.10 -18.55
N GLN A 14 19.51 5.91 -17.23
CA GLN A 14 19.55 7.01 -16.27
C GLN A 14 20.93 7.12 -15.61
N ARG A 15 21.48 8.36 -15.57
CA ARG A 15 22.75 8.65 -14.88
C ARG A 15 22.60 8.71 -13.36
N ARG A 16 21.40 9.06 -12.89
CA ARG A 16 21.08 9.24 -11.47
C ARG A 16 20.37 8.00 -10.93
N ALA A 17 20.75 7.59 -9.73
CA ALA A 17 20.05 6.53 -9.01
C ALA A 17 18.67 7.02 -8.53
N ALA A 18 17.63 6.23 -8.75
CA ALA A 18 16.29 6.49 -8.22
C ALA A 18 16.22 6.25 -6.69
N LEU A 19 17.10 5.39 -6.15
CA LEU A 19 17.38 5.23 -4.73
C LEU A 19 18.88 5.04 -4.54
N SER A 20 19.46 5.65 -3.51
CA SER A 20 20.87 5.61 -3.21
C SER A 20 21.13 5.24 -1.76
N GLN A 21 21.76 4.09 -1.52
CA GLN A 21 22.20 3.61 -0.20
C GLN A 21 21.13 3.64 0.89
N VAL A 22 19.86 3.38 0.52
CA VAL A 22 18.73 3.40 1.45
C VAL A 22 18.84 2.26 2.45
N SER A 23 18.86 2.60 3.74
CA SER A 23 18.80 1.64 4.85
C SER A 23 17.68 2.06 5.79
N VAL A 24 16.62 1.25 5.85
CA VAL A 24 15.40 1.51 6.63
C VAL A 24 14.82 0.18 7.08
N GLU A 25 14.29 0.15 8.30
CA GLU A 25 13.52 -0.98 8.82
C GLU A 25 12.14 -0.52 9.28
N ILE A 26 11.09 -1.20 8.80
CA ILE A 26 9.69 -1.00 9.18
C ILE A 26 9.24 -2.24 9.94
N GLU A 27 8.83 -2.05 11.19
CA GLU A 27 8.42 -3.11 12.08
C GLU A 27 7.01 -3.64 11.75
N LYS A 28 6.68 -4.81 12.31
CA LYS A 28 5.33 -5.37 12.20
C LYS A 28 4.33 -4.48 12.94
N GLY A 29 3.20 -4.17 12.27
CA GLY A 29 2.12 -3.38 12.86
C GLY A 29 2.37 -1.87 12.84
N GLU A 30 3.49 -1.38 12.32
CA GLU A 30 3.69 0.05 12.15
C GLU A 30 2.78 0.64 11.07
N PHE A 31 2.40 1.91 11.26
CA PHE A 31 1.86 2.78 10.23
C PHE A 31 2.95 3.79 9.86
N VAL A 32 3.39 3.76 8.62
CA VAL A 32 4.51 4.59 8.13
C VAL A 32 4.07 5.39 6.92
N PHE A 33 4.31 6.70 6.96
CA PHE A 33 4.24 7.57 5.81
C PHE A 33 5.58 7.60 5.07
N LEU A 34 5.54 7.41 3.76
CA LEU A 34 6.65 7.61 2.84
C LEU A 34 6.39 8.91 2.09
N VAL A 35 7.12 9.97 2.43
CA VAL A 35 6.90 11.31 1.88
C VAL A 35 8.09 11.77 1.04
N GLY A 36 7.92 12.89 0.35
CA GLY A 36 8.97 13.52 -0.46
C GLY A 36 8.41 14.07 -1.77
N PRO A 37 9.16 14.95 -2.45
CA PRO A 37 8.72 15.56 -3.71
C PRO A 37 8.51 14.52 -4.82
N SER A 38 7.90 14.96 -5.93
CA SER A 38 7.79 14.12 -7.13
C SER A 38 9.19 13.74 -7.61
N GLY A 39 9.36 12.48 -7.99
CA GLY A 39 10.66 11.95 -8.42
C GLY A 39 11.64 11.58 -7.31
N SER A 40 11.32 11.79 -6.02
CA SER A 40 12.22 11.47 -4.90
C SER A 40 12.53 9.97 -4.71
N GLY A 41 11.85 9.07 -5.43
CA GLY A 41 12.10 7.62 -5.34
C GLY A 41 10.99 6.81 -4.67
N LYS A 42 9.88 7.42 -4.19
CA LYS A 42 8.78 6.73 -3.48
C LYS A 42 8.22 5.54 -4.27
N SER A 43 7.86 5.74 -5.54
CA SER A 43 7.32 4.65 -6.37
C SER A 43 8.36 3.54 -6.61
N THR A 44 9.65 3.89 -6.72
CA THR A 44 10.74 2.90 -6.81
C THR A 44 10.86 2.09 -5.52
N PHE A 45 10.77 2.75 -4.37
CA PHE A 45 10.77 2.11 -3.06
C PHE A 45 9.64 1.06 -2.95
N LEU A 46 8.39 1.45 -3.33
CA LEU A 46 7.24 0.53 -3.32
C LEU A 46 7.41 -0.63 -4.32
N ARG A 47 7.88 -0.36 -5.53
CA ARG A 47 8.13 -1.40 -6.56
C ARG A 47 9.18 -2.44 -6.14
N LEU A 48 10.17 -2.04 -5.36
CA LEU A 48 11.17 -2.96 -4.80
C LEU A 48 10.53 -3.90 -3.77
N ILE A 49 9.63 -3.41 -2.90
CA ILE A 49 8.90 -4.25 -1.92
C ILE A 49 8.02 -5.26 -2.65
N LEU A 50 7.33 -4.84 -3.72
CA LEU A 50 6.48 -5.70 -4.53
C LEU A 50 7.28 -6.67 -5.43
N ARG A 51 8.61 -6.55 -5.46
CA ARG A 51 9.49 -7.31 -6.35
C ARG A 51 9.13 -7.13 -7.84
N GLU A 52 8.57 -5.96 -8.20
CA GLU A 52 8.38 -5.52 -9.59
C GLU A 52 9.70 -5.05 -10.18
N GLN A 53 10.57 -4.52 -9.33
CA GLN A 53 11.94 -4.16 -9.64
C GLN A 53 12.92 -4.91 -8.74
N ARG A 54 14.15 -5.08 -9.20
CA ARG A 54 15.26 -5.57 -8.39
C ARG A 54 16.17 -4.41 -8.00
N PRO A 55 16.76 -4.41 -6.79
CA PRO A 55 17.78 -3.43 -6.46
C PRO A 55 19.00 -3.62 -7.36
N SER A 56 19.70 -2.54 -7.68
CA SER A 56 21.00 -2.60 -8.36
C SER A 56 22.10 -2.98 -7.39
N LYS A 57 21.98 -2.55 -6.12
CA LYS A 57 22.88 -2.91 -4.99
C LYS A 57 22.06 -3.04 -3.71
N GLY A 58 22.61 -3.73 -2.72
CA GLY A 58 21.96 -3.93 -1.42
C GLY A 58 20.90 -5.03 -1.44
N LYS A 59 20.14 -5.15 -0.35
CA LYS A 59 19.17 -6.22 -0.12
C LYS A 59 17.85 -5.67 0.39
N VAL A 60 16.74 -6.22 -0.12
CA VAL A 60 15.40 -5.94 0.38
C VAL A 60 14.82 -7.18 1.01
N PHE A 61 14.27 -7.03 2.22
CA PHE A 61 13.61 -8.10 2.96
C PHE A 61 12.14 -7.74 3.17
N VAL A 62 11.26 -8.71 2.97
CA VAL A 62 9.82 -8.56 3.22
C VAL A 62 9.33 -9.79 3.97
N ALA A 63 8.66 -9.58 5.09
CA ALA A 63 8.18 -10.63 5.98
C ALA A 63 9.28 -11.67 6.32
N GLY A 64 10.49 -11.20 6.63
CA GLY A 64 11.65 -12.00 6.99
C GLY A 64 12.37 -12.69 5.81
N ARG A 65 11.94 -12.47 4.56
CA ARG A 65 12.52 -13.11 3.38
C ARG A 65 13.32 -12.12 2.54
N GLU A 66 14.55 -12.47 2.21
CA GLU A 66 15.37 -11.70 1.26
C GLU A 66 14.83 -11.88 -0.16
N LEU A 67 14.40 -10.77 -0.79
CA LEU A 67 13.72 -10.82 -2.09
C LEU A 67 14.64 -11.24 -3.24
N SER A 68 15.94 -10.97 -3.17
CA SER A 68 16.93 -11.36 -4.19
C SER A 68 17.05 -12.88 -4.30
N LYS A 69 16.91 -13.60 -3.18
CA LYS A 69 17.01 -15.06 -3.09
C LYS A 69 15.71 -15.80 -3.42
N LEU A 70 14.60 -15.07 -3.62
CA LEU A 70 13.34 -15.70 -3.97
C LEU A 70 13.33 -16.13 -5.45
N HIS A 71 13.13 -17.42 -5.65
CA HIS A 71 12.82 -17.96 -6.98
C HIS A 71 11.51 -17.39 -7.51
N SER A 72 11.41 -17.21 -8.85
CA SER A 72 10.26 -16.59 -9.51
C SER A 72 8.91 -17.23 -9.12
N TRP A 73 8.85 -18.54 -8.99
CA TRP A 73 7.62 -19.25 -8.59
C TRP A 73 7.18 -19.00 -7.14
N LYS A 74 8.05 -18.48 -6.25
CA LYS A 74 7.71 -18.11 -4.88
C LYS A 74 7.20 -16.65 -4.76
N ILE A 75 7.41 -15.82 -5.78
CA ILE A 75 7.00 -14.41 -5.78
C ILE A 75 5.49 -14.25 -5.61
N PRO A 76 4.61 -15.00 -6.31
CA PRO A 76 3.16 -14.91 -6.09
C PRO A 76 2.76 -15.17 -4.63
N GLY A 77 3.38 -16.15 -3.98
CA GLY A 77 3.15 -16.45 -2.56
C GLY A 77 3.58 -15.34 -1.61
N MET A 78 4.65 -14.61 -1.95
CA MET A 78 5.08 -13.43 -1.22
C MET A 78 4.10 -12.26 -1.43
N ARG A 79 3.71 -11.98 -2.67
CA ARG A 79 2.76 -10.89 -3.01
C ARG A 79 1.38 -11.08 -2.37
N ARG A 80 0.94 -12.33 -2.12
CA ARG A 80 -0.32 -12.61 -1.39
C ARG A 80 -0.31 -12.09 0.05
N GLN A 81 0.87 -11.80 0.62
CA GLN A 81 1.02 -11.20 1.95
C GLN A 81 0.98 -9.67 1.92
N ILE A 82 0.87 -9.07 0.74
CA ILE A 82 0.87 -7.62 0.52
C ILE A 82 -0.44 -7.26 -0.19
N GLY A 83 -1.25 -6.40 0.42
CA GLY A 83 -2.34 -5.71 -0.24
C GLY A 83 -1.83 -4.39 -0.84
N THR A 84 -2.35 -4.02 -2.02
CA THR A 84 -1.96 -2.76 -2.68
C THR A 84 -3.19 -1.93 -3.02
N VAL A 85 -3.18 -0.66 -2.63
CA VAL A 85 -4.18 0.36 -2.91
C VAL A 85 -3.53 1.43 -3.78
N PHE A 86 -4.18 1.82 -4.87
CA PHE A 86 -3.69 2.80 -5.84
C PHE A 86 -4.56 4.06 -5.82
N GLN A 87 -4.00 5.17 -6.27
CA GLN A 87 -4.69 6.44 -6.41
C GLN A 87 -5.86 6.37 -7.43
N ASP A 88 -5.71 5.60 -8.51
CA ASP A 88 -6.66 5.43 -9.61
C ASP A 88 -7.63 4.24 -9.40
N PHE A 89 -7.78 3.77 -8.16
CA PHE A 89 -8.64 2.67 -7.70
C PHE A 89 -8.41 1.32 -8.40
N ARG A 90 -8.18 1.29 -9.68
CA ARG A 90 -7.98 0.10 -10.54
C ARG A 90 -9.07 -0.95 -10.37
N LEU A 91 -10.32 -0.51 -10.30
CA LEU A 91 -11.46 -1.42 -10.22
C LEU A 91 -11.73 -2.06 -11.58
N LEU A 92 -12.30 -3.26 -11.54
CA LEU A 92 -12.80 -3.95 -12.73
C LEU A 92 -14.17 -3.33 -13.10
N PRO A 93 -14.27 -2.56 -14.21
CA PRO A 93 -15.45 -1.74 -14.47
C PRO A 93 -16.72 -2.56 -14.73
N ASN A 94 -16.57 -3.76 -15.31
CA ASN A 94 -17.67 -4.66 -15.65
C ASN A 94 -17.99 -5.68 -14.55
N LYS A 95 -17.51 -5.46 -13.34
CA LYS A 95 -17.70 -6.33 -12.18
C LYS A 95 -18.37 -5.54 -11.06
N SER A 96 -19.31 -6.18 -10.38
CA SER A 96 -19.93 -5.57 -9.20
C SER A 96 -18.90 -5.28 -8.10
N VAL A 97 -19.29 -4.48 -7.12
CA VAL A 97 -18.50 -4.20 -5.91
C VAL A 97 -18.08 -5.52 -5.23
N ALA A 98 -19.03 -6.42 -5.02
CA ALA A 98 -18.76 -7.71 -4.40
C ALA A 98 -17.80 -8.56 -5.25
N ASP A 99 -17.98 -8.57 -6.58
CA ASP A 99 -17.10 -9.31 -7.48
C ASP A 99 -15.69 -8.72 -7.56
N ASN A 100 -15.55 -7.40 -7.49
CA ASN A 100 -14.24 -6.75 -7.39
C ASN A 100 -13.46 -7.23 -6.16
N VAL A 101 -14.13 -7.33 -5.02
CA VAL A 101 -13.50 -7.83 -3.78
C VAL A 101 -13.28 -9.34 -3.84
N ALA A 102 -14.27 -10.10 -4.33
CA ALA A 102 -14.20 -11.55 -4.47
C ALA A 102 -13.06 -11.99 -5.39
N PHE A 103 -12.76 -11.21 -6.44
CA PHE A 103 -11.72 -11.52 -7.41
C PHE A 103 -10.35 -11.78 -6.75
N ALA A 104 -9.99 -11.02 -5.74
CA ALA A 104 -8.72 -11.22 -5.02
C ALA A 104 -8.65 -12.60 -4.33
N LEU A 105 -9.77 -13.11 -3.83
CA LEU A 105 -9.86 -14.46 -3.24
C LEU A 105 -9.93 -15.56 -4.29
N GLN A 106 -10.61 -15.31 -5.41
CA GLN A 106 -10.72 -16.25 -6.53
C GLN A 106 -9.34 -16.54 -7.14
N VAL A 107 -8.54 -15.48 -7.40
CA VAL A 107 -7.19 -15.62 -7.98
C VAL A 107 -6.26 -16.48 -7.12
N ILE A 108 -6.46 -16.50 -5.81
CA ILE A 108 -5.66 -17.32 -4.89
C ILE A 108 -6.29 -18.69 -4.60
N GLY A 109 -7.37 -19.04 -5.30
CA GLY A 109 -8.02 -20.35 -5.21
C GLY A 109 -8.83 -20.59 -3.93
N LYS A 110 -9.39 -19.53 -3.31
CA LYS A 110 -10.27 -19.72 -2.14
C LYS A 110 -11.60 -20.36 -2.55
N PRO A 111 -12.15 -21.29 -1.72
CA PRO A 111 -13.44 -21.91 -1.98
C PRO A 111 -14.59 -20.88 -2.01
N SER A 112 -15.63 -21.14 -2.83
CA SER A 112 -16.80 -20.27 -2.94
C SER A 112 -17.51 -20.03 -1.60
N SER A 113 -17.53 -21.02 -0.72
CA SER A 113 -18.09 -20.87 0.64
C SER A 113 -17.36 -19.81 1.48
N THR A 114 -16.01 -19.80 1.40
CA THR A 114 -15.19 -18.78 2.04
C THR A 114 -15.46 -17.40 1.45
N ILE A 115 -15.51 -17.29 0.12
CA ILE A 115 -15.78 -16.04 -0.59
C ILE A 115 -17.13 -15.45 -0.19
N LYS A 116 -18.19 -16.26 -0.21
CA LYS A 116 -19.56 -15.85 0.17
C LYS A 116 -19.65 -15.33 1.60
N ARG A 117 -18.82 -15.84 2.52
CA ARG A 117 -18.78 -15.40 3.92
C ARG A 117 -17.93 -14.13 4.08
N VAL A 118 -16.71 -14.12 3.53
CA VAL A 118 -15.71 -13.08 3.82
C VAL A 118 -15.98 -11.77 3.08
N VAL A 119 -16.52 -11.82 1.86
CA VAL A 119 -16.76 -10.61 1.06
C VAL A 119 -17.76 -9.66 1.74
N PRO A 120 -18.94 -10.11 2.22
CA PRO A 120 -19.85 -9.22 2.96
C PRO A 120 -19.21 -8.65 4.24
N GLU A 121 -18.47 -9.45 5.01
CA GLU A 121 -17.77 -8.99 6.23
C GLU A 121 -16.80 -7.84 5.92
N VAL A 122 -16.08 -7.93 4.81
CA VAL A 122 -15.11 -6.88 4.43
C VAL A 122 -15.82 -5.66 3.85
N LEU A 123 -16.92 -5.83 3.11
CA LEU A 123 -17.72 -4.70 2.62
C LEU A 123 -18.33 -3.90 3.78
N ASP A 124 -18.80 -4.58 4.83
CA ASP A 124 -19.26 -3.94 6.06
C ASP A 124 -18.10 -3.18 6.76
N LEU A 125 -16.94 -3.81 6.89
CA LEU A 125 -15.75 -3.19 7.49
C LEU A 125 -15.39 -1.85 6.84
N VAL A 126 -15.51 -1.76 5.50
CA VAL A 126 -15.19 -0.54 4.73
C VAL A 126 -16.37 0.42 4.60
N GLY A 127 -17.56 0.11 5.18
CA GLY A 127 -18.74 0.94 5.13
C GLY A 127 -19.46 0.93 3.78
N LEU A 128 -19.50 -0.24 3.12
CA LEU A 128 -20.18 -0.49 1.84
C LEU A 128 -21.27 -1.56 1.97
N GLU A 129 -21.84 -1.72 3.17
CA GLU A 129 -22.98 -2.63 3.40
C GLU A 129 -24.13 -2.29 2.44
N GLY A 130 -24.76 -3.32 1.88
CA GLY A 130 -25.85 -3.18 0.91
C GLY A 130 -25.45 -2.71 -0.51
N LYS A 131 -24.18 -2.36 -0.75
CA LYS A 131 -23.71 -1.88 -2.07
C LYS A 131 -23.03 -2.95 -2.93
N GLY A 132 -23.00 -4.19 -2.47
CA GLY A 132 -22.28 -5.28 -3.14
C GLY A 132 -22.68 -5.54 -4.59
N GLY A 133 -23.94 -5.29 -4.96
CA GLY A 133 -24.47 -5.47 -6.32
C GLY A 133 -24.20 -4.31 -7.28
N ARG A 134 -23.74 -3.16 -6.81
CA ARG A 134 -23.49 -1.98 -7.65
C ARG A 134 -22.25 -2.14 -8.52
N LEU A 135 -22.21 -1.41 -9.64
CA LEU A 135 -21.05 -1.28 -10.50
C LEU A 135 -20.16 -0.09 -10.02
N PRO A 136 -18.86 -0.08 -10.34
CA PRO A 136 -17.98 1.03 -9.98
C PRO A 136 -18.47 2.41 -10.44
N GLU A 137 -19.07 2.52 -11.60
CA GLU A 137 -19.61 3.78 -12.16
C GLU A 137 -20.78 4.36 -11.37
N GLU A 138 -21.46 3.54 -10.57
CA GLU A 138 -22.58 3.96 -9.71
C GLU A 138 -22.11 4.47 -8.34
N LEU A 139 -20.78 4.50 -8.09
CA LEU A 139 -20.18 4.85 -6.82
C LEU A 139 -19.46 6.21 -6.89
N SER A 140 -19.49 6.94 -5.78
CA SER A 140 -18.60 8.10 -5.59
C SER A 140 -17.12 7.68 -5.57
N GLY A 141 -16.19 8.62 -5.80
CA GLY A 141 -14.76 8.34 -5.75
C GLY A 141 -14.32 7.76 -4.41
N GLY A 142 -14.85 8.25 -3.30
CA GLY A 142 -14.58 7.73 -1.97
C GLY A 142 -15.08 6.30 -1.76
N GLU A 143 -16.24 5.96 -2.32
CA GLU A 143 -16.77 4.59 -2.30
C GLU A 143 -15.92 3.65 -3.18
N GLN A 144 -15.51 4.11 -4.36
CA GLN A 144 -14.58 3.35 -5.22
C GLN A 144 -13.26 3.06 -4.50
N GLN A 145 -12.72 4.04 -3.78
CA GLN A 145 -11.51 3.83 -2.98
C GLN A 145 -11.72 2.83 -1.85
N ARG A 146 -12.89 2.85 -1.19
CA ARG A 146 -13.25 1.84 -0.18
C ARG A 146 -13.33 0.43 -0.79
N VAL A 147 -13.85 0.28 -2.03
CA VAL A 147 -13.81 -1.01 -2.75
C VAL A 147 -12.38 -1.44 -3.03
N ALA A 148 -11.50 -0.54 -3.47
CA ALA A 148 -10.09 -0.83 -3.70
C ALA A 148 -9.38 -1.28 -2.41
N ILE A 149 -9.65 -0.63 -1.28
CA ILE A 149 -9.13 -1.01 0.04
C ILE A 149 -9.70 -2.38 0.46
N ALA A 150 -11.01 -2.61 0.28
CA ALA A 150 -11.63 -3.90 0.58
C ALA A 150 -10.98 -5.05 -0.20
N ARG A 151 -10.78 -4.86 -1.51
CA ARG A 151 -10.08 -5.82 -2.38
C ARG A 151 -8.64 -6.10 -1.93
N ALA A 152 -7.91 -5.06 -1.53
CA ALA A 152 -6.54 -5.19 -1.04
C ALA A 152 -6.48 -5.90 0.31
N PHE A 153 -7.50 -5.73 1.17
CA PHE A 153 -7.52 -6.24 2.53
C PHE A 153 -8.23 -7.60 2.71
N VAL A 154 -9.08 -8.02 1.75
CA VAL A 154 -9.94 -9.21 1.87
C VAL A 154 -9.17 -10.50 2.18
N ASN A 155 -7.91 -10.60 1.75
CA ASN A 155 -7.02 -11.73 2.07
C ASN A 155 -6.27 -11.56 3.41
N ARG A 156 -6.58 -10.53 4.20
CA ARG A 156 -5.91 -10.18 5.46
C ARG A 156 -4.37 -10.16 5.32
N PRO A 157 -3.84 -9.30 4.46
CA PRO A 157 -2.40 -9.23 4.21
C PRO A 157 -1.65 -8.78 5.46
N LYS A 158 -0.37 -9.16 5.57
CA LYS A 158 0.52 -8.68 6.63
C LYS A 158 0.97 -7.23 6.41
N ILE A 159 0.98 -6.80 5.16
CA ILE A 159 1.41 -5.46 4.73
C ILE A 159 0.35 -4.90 3.81
N LEU A 160 -0.06 -3.66 4.03
CA LEU A 160 -0.88 -2.87 3.13
C LEU A 160 -0.04 -1.69 2.61
N ILE A 161 0.18 -1.67 1.30
CA ILE A 161 0.83 -0.55 0.61
C ILE A 161 -0.27 0.32 0.03
N ALA A 162 -0.26 1.60 0.31
CA ALA A 162 -1.17 2.59 -0.26
C ALA A 162 -0.36 3.67 -0.97
N ASP A 163 -0.53 3.78 -2.28
CA ASP A 163 0.15 4.77 -3.12
C ASP A 163 -0.85 5.88 -3.44
N GLU A 164 -0.68 7.05 -2.78
CA GLU A 164 -1.54 8.24 -2.89
C GLU A 164 -3.05 7.93 -2.74
N PRO A 165 -3.50 7.21 -1.70
CA PRO A 165 -4.87 6.68 -1.63
C PRO A 165 -5.97 7.75 -1.49
N THR A 166 -5.59 9.01 -1.25
CA THR A 166 -6.48 10.15 -1.07
C THR A 166 -6.32 11.21 -2.16
N GLY A 167 -5.39 11.02 -3.10
CA GLY A 167 -4.98 12.05 -4.06
C GLY A 167 -6.09 12.52 -5.02
N ASN A 168 -7.14 11.72 -5.22
CA ASN A 168 -8.29 12.05 -6.09
C ASN A 168 -9.58 12.31 -5.29
N LEU A 169 -9.48 12.54 -3.98
CA LEU A 169 -10.63 12.67 -3.09
C LEU A 169 -10.69 14.07 -2.46
N ASP A 170 -11.90 14.50 -2.12
CA ASP A 170 -12.09 15.70 -1.32
C ASP A 170 -11.59 15.53 0.12
N PRO A 171 -11.28 16.62 0.84
CA PRO A 171 -10.70 16.54 2.18
C PRO A 171 -11.56 15.76 3.19
N ALA A 172 -12.89 15.90 3.15
CA ALA A 172 -13.77 15.21 4.09
C ALA A 172 -13.78 13.70 3.86
N THR A 173 -13.83 13.28 2.59
CA THR A 173 -13.73 11.87 2.18
C THR A 173 -12.35 11.30 2.53
N SER A 174 -11.27 12.06 2.34
CA SER A 174 -9.90 11.67 2.68
C SER A 174 -9.76 11.30 4.17
N VAL A 175 -10.33 12.10 5.06
CA VAL A 175 -10.37 11.77 6.51
C VAL A 175 -11.05 10.41 6.76
N GLY A 176 -12.13 10.12 6.05
CA GLY A 176 -12.82 8.82 6.15
C GLY A 176 -11.95 7.64 5.71
N ILE A 177 -11.18 7.80 4.63
CA ILE A 177 -10.21 6.80 4.14
C ILE A 177 -9.07 6.61 5.17
N MET A 178 -8.55 7.70 5.72
CA MET A 178 -7.47 7.61 6.72
C MET A 178 -7.91 6.90 8.00
N LYS A 179 -9.13 7.17 8.49
CA LYS A 179 -9.70 6.43 9.63
C LYS A 179 -9.83 4.93 9.33
N LEU A 180 -10.19 4.57 8.09
CA LEU A 180 -10.27 3.18 7.66
C LEU A 180 -8.88 2.51 7.64
N LEU A 181 -7.86 3.17 7.09
CA LEU A 181 -6.49 2.66 7.08
C LEU A 181 -5.92 2.52 8.49
N ASP A 182 -6.20 3.47 9.40
CA ASP A 182 -5.81 3.35 10.82
C ASP A 182 -6.53 2.17 11.52
N ARG A 183 -7.81 1.95 11.23
CA ARG A 183 -8.56 0.78 11.73
C ARG A 183 -7.94 -0.54 11.25
N ILE A 184 -7.55 -0.61 9.97
CA ILE A 184 -6.84 -1.77 9.41
C ILE A 184 -5.49 -1.96 10.10
N ASN A 185 -4.73 -0.88 10.33
CA ASN A 185 -3.45 -0.95 11.01
C ASN A 185 -3.59 -1.51 12.44
N ARG A 186 -4.63 -1.09 13.19
CA ARG A 186 -4.91 -1.59 14.55
C ARG A 186 -5.21 -3.10 14.59
N SER A 187 -5.54 -3.74 13.46
CA SER A 187 -5.64 -5.20 13.35
C SER A 187 -4.30 -5.89 13.06
N GLU A 188 -3.18 -5.25 13.43
CA GLU A 188 -1.80 -5.70 13.26
C GLU A 188 -1.29 -5.74 11.80
N THR A 189 -2.02 -5.19 10.84
CA THR A 189 -1.52 -5.01 9.48
C THR A 189 -0.51 -3.85 9.45
N THR A 190 0.69 -4.09 8.94
CA THR A 190 1.67 -3.02 8.68
C THR A 190 1.19 -2.17 7.53
N VAL A 191 1.09 -0.86 7.70
CA VAL A 191 0.65 0.07 6.64
C VAL A 191 1.81 0.94 6.21
N LEU A 192 2.10 0.94 4.92
CA LEU A 192 3.06 1.86 4.28
C LEU A 192 2.30 2.70 3.26
N MET A 193 2.19 3.98 3.53
CA MET A 193 1.45 4.92 2.68
C MET A 193 2.39 5.95 2.07
N ALA A 194 2.51 5.94 0.74
CA ALA A 194 3.15 7.04 0.02
C ALA A 194 2.14 8.17 -0.15
N THR A 195 2.53 9.39 0.20
CA THR A 195 1.70 10.59 0.02
C THR A 195 2.54 11.86 -0.03
N HIS A 196 1.99 12.90 -0.66
CA HIS A 196 2.48 14.26 -0.61
C HIS A 196 1.54 15.21 0.18
N ASP A 197 0.47 14.68 0.78
CA ASP A 197 -0.49 15.46 1.57
C ASP A 197 0.04 15.69 2.99
N SER A 198 0.59 16.89 3.20
CA SER A 198 1.12 17.33 4.50
C SER A 198 0.04 17.34 5.60
N THR A 199 -1.18 17.73 5.26
CA THR A 199 -2.29 17.85 6.23
C THR A 199 -2.61 16.50 6.86
N ILE A 200 -2.68 15.44 6.05
CA ILE A 200 -2.93 14.08 6.51
C ILE A 200 -1.80 13.59 7.41
N VAL A 201 -0.54 13.80 6.99
CA VAL A 201 0.64 13.39 7.75
C VAL A 201 0.65 14.05 9.13
N ASP A 202 0.42 15.38 9.17
CA ASP A 202 0.45 16.17 10.39
C ASP A 202 -0.68 15.83 11.37
N GLN A 203 -1.87 15.52 10.85
CA GLN A 203 -3.01 15.10 11.67
C GLN A 203 -2.81 13.73 12.31
N MET A 204 -2.23 12.77 11.57
CA MET A 204 -2.10 11.40 12.05
C MET A 204 -0.89 11.17 12.95
N ARG A 205 0.16 11.96 12.82
CA ARG A 205 1.40 11.88 13.62
C ARG A 205 1.97 10.47 13.77
N LYS A 206 1.98 9.73 12.67
CA LYS A 206 2.63 8.43 12.58
C LYS A 206 4.11 8.58 12.20
N ARG A 207 4.83 7.48 12.07
CA ARG A 207 6.21 7.49 11.58
C ARG A 207 6.27 8.05 10.17
N VAL A 208 7.25 8.92 9.92
CA VAL A 208 7.50 9.54 8.61
C VAL A 208 8.89 9.19 8.16
N ILE A 209 9.00 8.60 6.98
CA ILE A 209 10.23 8.40 6.23
C ILE A 209 10.18 9.35 5.04
N GLU A 210 11.13 10.27 4.96
CA GLU A 210 11.21 11.24 3.88
C GLU A 210 12.32 10.87 2.92
N LEU A 211 11.95 10.79 1.65
CA LEU A 211 12.87 10.61 0.53
C LEU A 211 13.07 11.93 -0.20
N ASP A 212 14.33 12.28 -0.42
CA ASP A 212 14.72 13.34 -1.33
C ASP A 212 15.89 12.86 -2.20
N ASP A 213 15.77 13.06 -3.50
CA ASP A 213 16.77 12.65 -4.48
C ASP A 213 17.27 11.20 -4.33
N GLY A 214 16.37 10.30 -3.93
CA GLY A 214 16.67 8.88 -3.72
C GLY A 214 17.37 8.56 -2.40
N LEU A 215 17.55 9.53 -1.53
CA LEU A 215 18.14 9.38 -0.19
C LEU A 215 17.05 9.45 0.88
N VAL A 216 17.23 8.73 1.98
CA VAL A 216 16.43 8.95 3.19
C VAL A 216 17.02 10.15 3.92
N VAL A 217 16.30 11.27 3.90
CA VAL A 217 16.73 12.51 4.56
C VAL A 217 16.15 12.65 5.96
N ARG A 218 15.06 11.91 6.26
CA ARG A 218 14.44 11.90 7.58
C ARG A 218 13.75 10.55 7.85
N ASP A 219 13.85 10.08 9.09
CA ASP A 219 13.10 8.95 9.62
C ASP A 219 12.72 9.29 11.08
N GLN A 220 11.45 9.58 11.30
CA GLN A 220 10.95 10.09 12.58
C GLN A 220 9.71 9.32 13.03
N SER A 221 9.74 8.75 14.23
CA SER A 221 8.69 7.86 14.76
C SER A 221 7.33 8.53 15.01
N ARG A 222 7.30 9.86 15.22
CA ARG A 222 6.09 10.70 15.28
C ARG A 222 6.36 11.98 14.50
N GLY A 223 6.38 11.87 13.19
CA GLY A 223 6.75 12.95 12.30
C GLY A 223 5.57 13.84 11.91
N VAL A 224 5.93 15.02 11.42
CA VAL A 224 5.07 15.93 10.65
C VAL A 224 5.64 16.06 9.26
N TYR A 225 4.89 16.65 8.32
CA TYR A 225 5.38 16.89 6.98
C TYR A 225 6.31 18.12 6.97
N GLY A 226 7.53 17.96 6.45
CA GLY A 226 8.54 19.04 6.42
C GLY A 226 9.30 19.22 7.75
N TYR A 227 10.20 20.21 7.75
CA TYR A 227 10.92 20.62 8.95
C TYR A 227 10.07 21.65 9.72
N GLN A 228 9.86 21.42 11.02
CA GLN A 228 9.55 22.47 11.98
C GLN A 228 10.82 22.87 12.68
#